data_5bd09c245f8e38d96570f6821271b325
#
_entry.id   5bd09c245f8e38d96570f6821271b325
#
_cell.length_a   1.000
_cell.length_b   1.000
_cell.length_c   1.000
_cell.angle_alpha   90.00
_cell.angle_beta   90.00
_cell.angle_gamma   90.00
#
_symmetry.space_group_name_H-M   'P 1'
#
loop_
_entity.id
_entity.type
_entity.pdbx_description
1 polymer ?
#
loop_
_entity_poly.entity_id
_entity_poly.type
_entity_poly.pdbx_seq_one_letter_code
_entity_poly.pdbx_strand_id
1 'polypeptide(L)'
;MIQIAIVEDEEIYVKQLTEYIRKYQTERGRSIKVTVFGDGEDITENYSGGFDIILMDIQMRFMDGMTAAEKIRQMDQKVIIMFITNMIQYAVRGYEVDAMDYVVKPVEYFSFSQKLDKAVGRMRSEVKEFLTIPIGEGVVKIVICSLLGRQVK
;
A
#
# COMPACT_ATOMS: atom_id res chain seq x y z
N MET A 1 0.43 12.27 7.88
CA MET A 1 -0.86 11.64 7.54
C MET A 1 -0.65 10.57 6.50
N ILE A 2 -1.16 9.40 6.79
CA ILE A 2 -1.01 8.26 5.88
C ILE A 2 -2.03 8.37 4.75
N GLN A 3 -1.57 8.25 3.51
CA GLN A 3 -2.42 8.36 2.33
C GLN A 3 -2.73 6.96 1.80
N ILE A 4 -4.00 6.56 1.87
CA ILE A 4 -4.42 5.24 1.41
C ILE A 4 -5.40 5.39 0.24
N ALA A 5 -5.15 4.68 -0.84
CA ALA A 5 -6.08 4.59 -1.95
C ALA A 5 -6.84 3.27 -1.84
N ILE A 6 -8.14 3.33 -2.05
CA ILE A 6 -8.98 2.14 -2.17
C ILE A 6 -9.44 2.08 -3.61
N VAL A 7 -9.13 0.97 -4.28
CA VAL A 7 -9.52 0.76 -5.67
C VAL A 7 -10.47 -0.43 -5.71
N GLU A 8 -11.74 -0.15 -5.86
CA GLU A 8 -12.79 -1.15 -5.70
C GLU A 8 -14.05 -0.67 -6.42
N ASP A 9 -14.64 -1.52 -7.25
CA ASP A 9 -15.84 -1.13 -8.00
C ASP A 9 -17.15 -1.50 -7.30
N GLU A 10 -17.11 -2.27 -6.22
CA GLU A 10 -18.33 -2.62 -5.48
C GLU A 10 -18.45 -1.75 -4.24
N GLU A 11 -19.52 -0.96 -4.22
CA GLU A 11 -19.72 0.01 -3.16
C GLU A 11 -19.77 -0.61 -1.77
N ILE A 12 -20.30 -1.82 -1.66
CA ILE A 12 -20.38 -2.48 -0.35
C ILE A 12 -19.00 -2.71 0.25
N TYR A 13 -18.02 -3.05 -0.57
CA TYR A 13 -16.66 -3.25 -0.08
C TYR A 13 -15.97 -1.92 0.17
N VAL A 14 -16.27 -0.91 -0.64
CA VAL A 14 -15.72 0.44 -0.38
C VAL A 14 -16.16 0.90 1.00
N LYS A 15 -17.45 0.74 1.33
CA LYS A 15 -17.96 1.14 2.62
C LYS A 15 -17.33 0.34 3.74
N GLN A 16 -17.20 -0.96 3.57
CA GLN A 16 -16.63 -1.82 4.59
C GLN A 16 -15.17 -1.43 4.87
N LEU A 17 -14.38 -1.25 3.83
CA LEU A 17 -12.98 -0.90 3.99
C LEU A 17 -12.82 0.48 4.62
N THR A 18 -13.67 1.42 4.22
CA THR A 18 -13.64 2.76 4.79
C THR A 18 -13.95 2.73 6.28
N GLU A 19 -14.94 1.93 6.69
CA GLU A 19 -15.26 1.79 8.10
C GLU A 19 -14.13 1.11 8.87
N TYR A 20 -13.52 0.11 8.28
CA TYR A 20 -12.40 -0.58 8.90
C TYR A 20 -11.22 0.38 9.11
N ILE A 21 -10.96 1.23 8.14
CA ILE A 21 -9.87 2.20 8.26
C ILE A 21 -10.20 3.24 9.34
N ARG A 22 -11.47 3.66 9.41
CA ARG A 22 -11.87 4.58 10.46
C ARG A 22 -11.67 3.99 11.84
N LYS A 23 -12.07 2.73 12.02
CA LYS A 23 -11.87 2.04 13.28
C LYS A 23 -10.39 1.90 13.60
N TYR A 24 -9.61 1.60 12.59
CA TYR A 24 -8.16 1.46 12.73
C TYR A 24 -7.53 2.77 13.20
N GLN A 25 -7.94 3.88 12.59
CA GLN A 25 -7.43 5.20 13.00
C GLN A 25 -7.65 5.44 14.49
N THR A 26 -8.86 5.14 14.94
CA THR A 26 -9.23 5.36 16.34
C THR A 26 -8.40 4.46 17.25
N GLU A 27 -8.29 3.19 16.90
CA GLU A 27 -7.61 2.23 17.76
C GLU A 27 -6.10 2.46 17.82
N ARG A 28 -5.51 2.93 16.74
CA ARG A 28 -4.05 3.09 16.66
C ARG A 28 -3.61 4.54 16.85
N GLY A 29 -4.54 5.47 16.96
CA GLY A 29 -4.19 6.88 17.10
C GLY A 29 -3.45 7.40 15.89
N ARG A 30 -3.87 6.99 14.68
CA ARG A 30 -3.22 7.41 13.45
C ARG A 30 -4.13 8.28 12.62
N SER A 31 -3.53 9.16 11.83
CA SER A 31 -4.27 10.01 10.92
C SER A 31 -4.14 9.44 9.52
N ILE A 32 -5.27 9.10 8.90
CA ILE A 32 -5.29 8.48 7.59
C ILE A 32 -6.26 9.22 6.67
N LYS A 33 -5.80 9.52 5.47
CA LYS A 33 -6.66 10.08 4.43
C LYS A 33 -6.94 9.00 3.39
N VAL A 34 -8.21 8.79 3.07
CA VAL A 34 -8.63 7.77 2.12
C VAL A 34 -9.10 8.42 0.84
N THR A 35 -8.63 7.93 -0.29
CA THR A 35 -9.12 8.33 -1.61
C THR A 35 -9.64 7.08 -2.29
N VAL A 36 -10.85 7.14 -2.83
CA VAL A 36 -11.50 5.99 -3.44
C VAL A 36 -11.49 6.11 -4.96
N PHE A 37 -11.10 5.04 -5.62
CA PHE A 37 -11.15 4.92 -7.07
C PHE A 37 -12.07 3.76 -7.42
N GLY A 38 -12.95 3.96 -8.39
CA GLY A 38 -13.93 2.94 -8.74
C GLY A 38 -13.42 1.85 -9.65
N ASP A 39 -12.20 1.98 -10.17
CA ASP A 39 -11.67 1.03 -11.13
C ASP A 39 -10.16 1.23 -11.26
N GLY A 40 -9.47 0.19 -11.77
CA GLY A 40 -8.05 0.30 -12.03
C GLY A 40 -7.71 1.38 -13.05
N GLU A 41 -8.60 1.62 -13.98
CA GLU A 41 -8.42 2.68 -14.96
C GLU A 41 -8.39 4.05 -14.30
N ASP A 42 -9.26 4.25 -13.30
CA ASP A 42 -9.35 5.54 -12.63
C ASP A 42 -8.06 5.91 -11.91
N ILE A 43 -7.45 4.95 -11.23
CA ILE A 43 -6.23 5.27 -10.48
C ILE A 43 -5.03 5.42 -11.40
N THR A 44 -4.97 4.68 -12.51
CA THR A 44 -3.82 4.73 -13.40
C THR A 44 -3.84 5.92 -14.33
N GLU A 45 -5.01 6.42 -14.65
CA GLU A 45 -5.17 7.45 -15.68
C GLU A 45 -4.38 8.72 -15.39
N ASN A 46 -4.40 9.16 -14.15
CA ASN A 46 -3.68 10.37 -13.76
C ASN A 46 -2.83 10.13 -12.52
N TYR A 47 -2.21 8.96 -12.45
CA TYR A 47 -1.43 8.62 -11.27
C TYR A 47 -0.22 9.55 -11.14
N SER A 48 -0.13 10.21 -10.00
CA SER A 48 0.98 11.14 -9.75
C SER A 48 1.75 10.78 -8.49
N GLY A 49 1.52 9.60 -7.94
CA GLY A 49 2.11 9.20 -6.67
C GLY A 49 1.36 9.79 -5.51
N GLY A 50 2.03 9.88 -4.39
CA GLY A 50 1.42 10.49 -3.21
C GLY A 50 0.65 9.54 -2.32
N PHE A 51 0.53 8.28 -2.70
CA PHE A 51 -0.09 7.29 -1.85
C PHE A 51 0.98 6.47 -1.14
N ASP A 52 0.69 6.13 0.10
CA ASP A 52 1.58 5.26 0.86
C ASP A 52 1.16 3.82 0.70
N ILE A 53 -0.13 3.57 0.64
CA ILE A 53 -0.69 2.23 0.55
C ILE A 53 -1.85 2.25 -0.44
N ILE A 54 -1.90 1.24 -1.29
CA ILE A 54 -3.03 1.03 -2.20
C ILE A 54 -3.68 -0.29 -1.86
N LEU A 55 -4.97 -0.24 -1.52
CA LEU A 55 -5.79 -1.43 -1.30
C LEU A 55 -6.59 -1.65 -2.57
N MET A 56 -6.35 -2.75 -3.27
CA MET A 56 -6.89 -2.90 -4.61
C MET A 56 -7.53 -4.26 -4.82
N ASP A 57 -8.75 -4.26 -5.34
CA ASP A 57 -9.36 -5.48 -5.81
C ASP A 57 -8.73 -5.86 -7.15
N ILE A 58 -8.80 -7.12 -7.49
CA ILE A 58 -8.26 -7.59 -8.77
C ILE A 58 -9.33 -7.53 -9.85
N GLN A 59 -10.50 -8.08 -9.57
CA GLN A 59 -11.54 -8.18 -10.60
C GLN A 59 -12.39 -6.91 -10.65
N MET A 60 -12.15 -6.10 -11.65
CA MET A 60 -12.90 -4.86 -11.86
C MET A 60 -13.30 -4.75 -13.33
N ARG A 61 -14.21 -3.80 -13.60
CA ARG A 61 -14.92 -3.76 -14.87
C ARG A 61 -14.05 -3.37 -16.07
N PHE A 62 -13.28 -2.30 -15.95
CA PHE A 62 -12.54 -1.79 -17.11
C PHE A 62 -11.09 -2.19 -17.10
N MET A 63 -10.42 -2.05 -15.98
CA MET A 63 -9.05 -2.48 -15.85
C MET A 63 -8.90 -3.24 -14.55
N ASP A 64 -8.47 -4.49 -14.63
CA ASP A 64 -8.30 -5.28 -13.41
C ASP A 64 -7.14 -4.78 -12.57
N GLY A 65 -7.15 -5.20 -11.29
CA GLY A 65 -6.18 -4.69 -10.34
C GLY A 65 -4.75 -5.12 -10.64
N MET A 66 -4.57 -6.28 -11.24
CA MET A 66 -3.23 -6.73 -11.56
C MET A 66 -2.61 -5.85 -12.65
N THR A 67 -3.39 -5.57 -13.69
CA THR A 67 -2.94 -4.67 -14.75
C THR A 67 -2.67 -3.28 -14.22
N ALA A 68 -3.56 -2.79 -13.35
CA ALA A 68 -3.36 -1.47 -12.74
C ALA A 68 -2.09 -1.44 -11.91
N ALA A 69 -1.84 -2.50 -11.13
CA ALA A 69 -0.64 -2.57 -10.30
C ALA A 69 0.63 -2.57 -11.15
N GLU A 70 0.60 -3.27 -12.28
CA GLU A 70 1.74 -3.29 -13.19
C GLU A 70 2.05 -1.89 -13.72
N LYS A 71 1.00 -1.16 -14.10
CA LYS A 71 1.18 0.20 -14.59
C LYS A 71 1.68 1.13 -13.49
N ILE A 72 1.15 0.99 -12.29
CA ILE A 72 1.57 1.81 -11.16
C ILE A 72 3.04 1.54 -10.84
N ARG A 73 3.46 0.28 -10.87
CA ARG A 73 4.86 -0.06 -10.58
C ARG A 73 5.84 0.55 -11.58
N GLN A 74 5.41 0.80 -12.79
CA GLN A 74 6.26 1.48 -13.76
C GLN A 74 6.50 2.94 -13.38
N MET A 75 5.59 3.53 -12.60
CA MET A 75 5.66 4.93 -12.21
C MET A 75 6.09 5.11 -10.75
N ASP A 76 5.81 4.13 -9.92
CA ASP A 76 6.00 4.26 -8.48
C ASP A 76 6.37 2.89 -7.90
N GLN A 77 7.63 2.72 -7.59
CA GLN A 77 8.11 1.44 -7.08
C GLN A 77 8.05 1.35 -5.56
N LYS A 78 7.71 2.45 -4.90
CA LYS A 78 7.73 2.50 -3.44
C LYS A 78 6.38 2.28 -2.78
N VAL A 79 5.30 2.62 -3.47
CA VAL A 79 3.98 2.50 -2.87
C VAL A 79 3.71 1.05 -2.48
N ILE A 80 3.08 0.87 -1.32
CA ILE A 80 2.74 -0.47 -0.85
C ILE A 80 1.42 -0.88 -1.48
N ILE A 81 1.40 -2.02 -2.15
CA ILE A 81 0.19 -2.53 -2.79
C ILE A 81 -0.25 -3.77 -2.04
N MET A 82 -1.51 -3.78 -1.64
CA MET A 82 -2.13 -4.91 -0.97
C MET A 82 -3.42 -5.23 -1.74
N PHE A 83 -3.54 -6.46 -2.20
CA PHE A 83 -4.74 -6.87 -2.93
C PHE A 83 -5.80 -7.36 -1.97
N ILE A 84 -7.04 -6.93 -2.20
CA ILE A 84 -8.20 -7.36 -1.41
C ILE A 84 -9.19 -7.95 -2.39
N THR A 85 -9.28 -9.27 -2.44
CA THR A 85 -10.01 -9.92 -3.52
C THR A 85 -10.45 -11.32 -3.15
N ASN A 86 -11.39 -11.87 -3.92
CA ASN A 86 -11.72 -13.28 -3.83
C ASN A 86 -10.99 -14.08 -4.91
N MET A 87 -10.09 -13.43 -5.67
CA MET A 87 -9.35 -14.07 -6.74
C MET A 87 -7.98 -14.54 -6.26
N ILE A 88 -7.99 -15.45 -5.28
CA ILE A 88 -6.75 -15.90 -4.65
C ILE A 88 -5.77 -16.56 -5.62
N GLN A 89 -6.29 -17.07 -6.74
CA GLN A 89 -5.43 -17.69 -7.74
C GLN A 89 -4.46 -16.72 -8.38
N TYR A 90 -4.65 -15.43 -8.20
CA TYR A 90 -3.71 -14.43 -8.71
C TYR A 90 -2.56 -14.15 -7.76
N ALA A 91 -2.49 -14.85 -6.61
CA ALA A 91 -1.44 -14.59 -5.63
C ALA A 91 -0.04 -14.72 -6.21
N VAL A 92 0.16 -15.68 -7.11
CA VAL A 92 1.46 -15.90 -7.72
C VAL A 92 1.89 -14.68 -8.54
N ARG A 93 0.96 -14.06 -9.25
CA ARG A 93 1.26 -12.89 -10.06
C ARG A 93 1.57 -11.66 -9.21
N GLY A 94 1.19 -11.70 -7.93
CA GLY A 94 1.51 -10.61 -7.03
C GLY A 94 3.00 -10.37 -6.88
N TYR A 95 3.80 -11.40 -7.09
CA TYR A 95 5.25 -11.24 -7.04
C TYR A 95 5.74 -10.31 -8.14
N GLU A 96 5.06 -10.31 -9.28
CA GLU A 96 5.46 -9.49 -10.43
C GLU A 96 5.30 -8.00 -10.16
N VAL A 97 4.39 -7.65 -9.25
CA VAL A 97 4.14 -6.25 -8.92
C VAL A 97 4.57 -5.94 -7.49
N ASP A 98 5.27 -6.88 -6.86
CA ASP A 98 5.77 -6.71 -5.50
C ASP A 98 4.64 -6.31 -4.54
N ALA A 99 3.55 -7.05 -4.60
CA ALA A 99 2.45 -6.84 -3.67
C ALA A 99 2.87 -7.31 -2.28
N MET A 100 2.54 -6.52 -1.27
CA MET A 100 2.92 -6.86 0.08
C MET A 100 2.12 -8.04 0.62
N ASP A 101 0.85 -8.09 0.28
CA ASP A 101 -0.01 -9.13 0.85
C ASP A 101 -1.29 -9.25 0.05
N TYR A 102 -2.04 -10.31 0.36
CA TYR A 102 -3.36 -10.58 -0.18
C TYR A 102 -4.33 -10.74 0.97
N VAL A 103 -5.48 -10.07 0.87
CA VAL A 103 -6.56 -10.21 1.82
C VAL A 103 -7.74 -10.81 1.06
N VAL A 104 -8.20 -11.98 1.54
CA VAL A 104 -9.27 -12.68 0.86
C VAL A 104 -10.62 -12.18 1.33
N LYS A 105 -11.52 -11.91 0.40
CA LYS A 105 -12.89 -11.54 0.74
C LYS A 105 -13.64 -12.79 1.18
N PRO A 106 -14.55 -12.69 2.14
CA PRO A 106 -14.97 -11.49 2.86
C PRO A 106 -13.90 -11.04 3.86
N VAL A 107 -13.75 -9.72 3.98
CA VAL A 107 -12.69 -9.15 4.80
C VAL A 107 -13.10 -9.10 6.25
N GLU A 108 -12.26 -9.65 7.11
CA GLU A 108 -12.48 -9.63 8.54
C GLU A 108 -11.58 -8.57 9.16
N TYR A 109 -12.15 -7.77 10.07
CA TYR A 109 -11.44 -6.61 10.58
C TYR A 109 -10.11 -6.95 11.26
N PHE A 110 -10.09 -7.97 12.11
CA PHE A 110 -8.86 -8.28 12.85
C PHE A 110 -7.72 -8.62 11.91
N SER A 111 -7.99 -9.48 10.94
CA SER A 111 -6.99 -9.85 9.93
C SER A 111 -6.55 -8.63 9.13
N PHE A 112 -7.51 -7.81 8.72
CA PHE A 112 -7.22 -6.60 7.97
C PHE A 112 -6.35 -5.64 8.78
N SER A 113 -6.69 -5.44 10.05
CA SER A 113 -5.95 -4.50 10.89
C SER A 113 -4.51 -4.95 11.09
N GLN A 114 -4.28 -6.26 11.20
CA GLN A 114 -2.93 -6.77 11.35
C GLN A 114 -2.10 -6.58 10.10
N LYS A 115 -2.71 -6.78 8.94
CA LYS A 115 -2.01 -6.56 7.69
C LYS A 115 -1.74 -5.07 7.47
N LEU A 116 -2.66 -4.23 7.92
CA LEU A 116 -2.46 -2.79 7.84
C LEU A 116 -1.34 -2.34 8.78
N ASP A 117 -1.25 -2.94 9.99
CA ASP A 117 -0.13 -2.70 10.88
C ASP A 117 1.20 -3.01 10.19
N LYS A 118 1.23 -4.11 9.47
CA LYS A 118 2.42 -4.54 8.76
C LYS A 118 2.80 -3.54 7.67
N ALA A 119 1.80 -3.04 6.94
CA ALA A 119 2.03 -2.05 5.89
C ALA A 119 2.55 -0.75 6.48
N VAL A 120 1.95 -0.29 7.56
CA VAL A 120 2.39 0.94 8.23
C VAL A 120 3.80 0.77 8.78
N GLY A 121 4.11 -0.39 9.31
CA GLY A 121 5.45 -0.69 9.80
C GLY A 121 6.48 -0.65 8.68
N ARG A 122 6.11 -1.15 7.50
CA ARG A 122 6.99 -1.13 6.35
C ARG A 122 7.28 0.30 5.88
N MET A 123 6.25 1.16 5.88
CA MET A 123 6.44 2.57 5.59
C MET A 123 7.43 3.20 6.53
N ARG A 124 7.30 2.91 7.81
CA ARG A 124 8.15 3.49 8.83
C ARG A 124 9.59 3.02 8.69
N SER A 125 9.78 1.78 8.32
CA SER A 125 11.13 1.26 8.08
C SER A 125 11.82 2.04 6.98
N GLU A 126 11.08 2.37 5.92
CA GLU A 126 11.64 3.13 4.83
C GLU A 126 12.02 4.55 5.28
N VAL A 127 11.20 5.14 6.14
CA VAL A 127 11.52 6.45 6.68
C VAL A 127 12.78 6.37 7.53
N LYS A 128 12.97 5.29 8.24
CA LYS A 128 14.14 5.09 9.07
C LYS A 128 15.41 4.73 8.32
N GLU A 129 15.33 4.66 7.01
CA GLU A 129 16.53 4.41 6.21
C GLU A 129 17.51 5.56 6.26
N PHE A 130 17.08 6.71 6.74
CA PHE A 130 17.96 7.83 6.91
C PHE A 130 18.65 7.72 8.27
N LEU A 131 19.96 7.67 8.25
CA LEU A 131 20.76 7.64 9.46
C LEU A 131 21.66 8.85 9.50
N THR A 132 21.88 9.32 10.72
CA THR A 132 22.83 10.39 10.94
C THR A 132 24.10 9.75 11.47
N ILE A 133 25.18 9.86 10.72
CA ILE A 133 26.45 9.24 11.07
C ILE A 133 27.46 10.33 11.37
N PRO A 134 28.08 10.28 12.55
CA PRO A 134 29.13 11.24 12.85
C PRO A 134 30.36 10.96 12.02
N ILE A 135 30.90 11.99 11.39
CA ILE A 135 32.10 11.90 10.59
C ILE A 135 33.00 13.03 11.01
N GLY A 136 34.11 12.67 11.65
CA GLY A 136 35.00 13.70 12.14
C GLY A 136 34.28 14.60 13.12
N GLU A 137 34.21 15.88 12.80
CA GLU A 137 33.51 16.83 13.65
C GLU A 137 32.07 17.03 13.28
N GLY A 138 31.61 16.36 12.23
CA GLY A 138 30.27 16.58 11.76
C GLY A 138 29.43 15.35 11.78
N VAL A 139 28.24 15.48 11.26
CA VAL A 139 27.35 14.34 11.05
C VAL A 139 26.89 14.36 9.62
N VAL A 140 26.79 13.18 9.04
CA VAL A 140 26.30 13.02 7.69
C VAL A 140 25.06 12.16 7.76
N LYS A 141 23.99 12.65 7.15
CA LYS A 141 22.75 11.91 7.07
C LYS A 141 22.77 11.09 5.81
N ILE A 142 22.65 9.79 5.93
CA ILE A 142 22.68 8.93 4.76
C ILE A 142 21.48 8.01 4.75
N VAL A 143 21.12 7.60 3.54
CA VAL A 143 20.05 6.65 3.34
C VAL A 143 20.66 5.27 3.38
N ILE A 144 20.25 4.47 4.33
CA ILE A 144 20.87 3.18 4.56
C ILE A 144 20.25 2.09 3.73
N CYS A 145 18.95 1.98 3.81
CA CYS A 145 18.28 0.86 3.19
C CYS A 145 18.48 0.80 1.69
N SER A 146 18.26 1.92 1.03
CA SER A 146 18.39 1.94 -0.41
C SER A 146 19.80 1.69 -0.86
N LEU A 147 20.77 1.89 0.01
CA LEU A 147 22.16 1.63 -0.31
C LEU A 147 22.54 0.20 0.03
N LEU A 148 22.01 -0.29 1.12
CA LEU A 148 22.37 -1.61 1.58
C LEU A 148 21.42 -2.64 1.11
N GLY A 149 20.51 -2.24 0.82
CA GLY A 149 19.72 -2.88 0.48
C GLY A 149 18.62 -3.20 0.17
N ARG A 150 18.62 -2.74 0.14
CA ARG A 150 17.72 -2.80 -0.07
C ARG A 150 17.70 -3.54 -0.05
N GLN A 151 18.89 -3.11 0.51
CA GLN A 151 19.50 -2.95 0.82
C GLN A 151 19.75 -2.64 1.55
N VAL A 152 19.92 -2.44 2.14
CA VAL A 152 20.34 -2.19 2.96
C VAL A 152 19.57 -2.49 3.57
N LYS A 153 19.44 -2.97 3.52
CA LYS A 153 19.20 -3.14 3.71
C LYS A 153 19.22 -3.74 3.86
#